data_faa8021ce98178a2ba44e418579da0df
#
_entry.id   faa8021ce98178a2ba44e418579da0df
#
_cell.length_a   1.000
_cell.length_b   1.000
_cell.length_c   1.000
_cell.angle_alpha   90.00
_cell.angle_beta   90.00
_cell.angle_gamma   90.00
#
_symmetry.space_group_name_H-M   'P 1'
#
loop_
_entity.id
_entity.type
_entity.pdbx_description
1 polymer ?
#
loop_
_entity_poly.entity_id
_entity_poly.type
_entity_poly.pdbx_seq_one_letter_code
_entity_poly.pdbx_strand_id
1 'polypeptide(L)' 'MKNRDIIMRRMERVEGGIEKLQFALRQNNWIVVDEIIQEMRDNINDAKAFVQQEPLGPGEINNY' A
#
# COMPACT_ATOMS: atom_id res chain seq x y z
N MET A 1 3.32 17.24 -5.87
CA MET A 1 3.28 16.49 -4.62
C MET A 1 4.67 15.99 -4.29
N LYS A 2 5.18 16.35 -3.13
CA LYS A 2 6.58 16.11 -2.76
C LYS A 2 6.94 14.62 -2.61
N ASN A 3 6.02 13.84 -2.06
CA ASN A 3 6.26 12.43 -1.77
C ASN A 3 5.68 11.48 -2.82
N ARG A 4 5.33 12.01 -3.98
CA ARG A 4 4.66 11.24 -5.02
C ARG A 4 5.41 9.95 -5.40
N ASP A 5 6.71 10.07 -5.63
CA ASP A 5 7.50 8.92 -6.09
C ASP A 5 7.61 7.84 -5.01
N ILE A 6 7.71 8.25 -3.76
CA ILE A 6 7.75 7.30 -2.64
C ILE A 6 6.42 6.56 -2.55
N ILE A 7 5.32 7.28 -2.65
CA ILE A 7 3.98 6.70 -2.60
C ILE A 7 3.78 5.73 -3.76
N MET A 8 4.20 6.10 -4.97
CA MET A 8 4.11 5.23 -6.14
C MET A 8 4.86 3.93 -5.93
N ARG A 9 6.07 3.99 -5.37
CA ARG A 9 6.86 2.77 -5.09
C ARG A 9 6.15 1.87 -4.09
N ARG A 10 5.53 2.43 -3.06
CA ARG A 10 4.77 1.64 -2.09
C ARG A 10 3.57 0.96 -2.75
N MET A 11 2.90 1.66 -3.66
CA MET A 11 1.78 1.08 -4.39
C MET A 11 2.22 -0.03 -5.33
N GLU A 12 3.37 0.11 -5.97
CA GLU A 12 3.94 -0.95 -6.80
C GLU A 12 4.23 -2.20 -5.99
N ARG A 13 4.71 -2.06 -4.76
CA ARG A 13 4.92 -3.20 -3.87
C ARG A 13 3.62 -3.87 -3.49
N VAL A 14 2.57 -3.09 -3.28
CA VAL A 14 1.23 -3.64 -3.01
C VAL A 14 0.73 -4.43 -4.21
N GLU A 15 0.90 -3.91 -5.42
CA GLU A 15 0.50 -4.62 -6.64
C GLU A 15 1.26 -5.96 -6.77
N GLY A 16 2.57 -5.95 -6.52
CA GLY A 16 3.36 -7.18 -6.52
C GLY A 16 2.88 -8.16 -5.45
N GLY A 17 2.49 -7.63 -4.29
CA GLY A 17 1.94 -8.43 -3.20
C GLY A 17 0.63 -9.11 -3.59
N ILE A 18 -0.21 -8.44 -4.37
CA ILE A 18 -1.47 -9.02 -4.84
C ILE A 18 -1.20 -10.27 -5.68
N GLU A 19 -0.24 -10.22 -6.58
CA GLU A 19 0.12 -11.38 -7.41
C GLU A 19 0.62 -12.55 -6.56
N LYS A 20 1.51 -12.25 -5.61
CA LYS A 20 2.02 -13.26 -4.68
C LYS A 20 0.90 -13.85 -3.83
N LEU A 21 -0.04 -13.02 -3.42
CA LEU A 21 -1.19 -13.44 -2.62
C LEU A 21 -2.06 -14.41 -3.40
N GLN A 22 -2.33 -14.12 -4.66
CA GLN A 22 -3.11 -15.00 -5.51
C GLN A 22 -2.45 -16.38 -5.64
N PHE A 23 -1.13 -16.39 -5.82
CA PHE A 23 -0.38 -17.64 -5.89
C PHE A 23 -0.47 -18.42 -4.58
N ALA A 24 -0.25 -17.76 -3.46
CA ALA A 24 -0.31 -18.41 -2.15
C ALA A 24 -1.70 -18.97 -1.86
N LEU A 25 -2.75 -18.27 -2.28
CA LEU A 25 -4.12 -18.75 -2.14
C LEU A 25 -4.37 -20.03 -2.94
N ARG A 26 -3.82 -20.11 -4.16
CA ARG A 26 -3.92 -21.34 -4.98
C ARG A 26 -3.21 -22.51 -4.32
N GLN A 27 -2.16 -22.25 -3.57
CA GLN A 27 -1.40 -23.26 -2.85
C GLN A 27 -1.99 -23.59 -1.48
N ASN A 28 -3.04 -22.89 -1.07
CA ASN A 28 -3.61 -22.99 0.27
C ASN A 28 -2.56 -22.77 1.38
N ASN A 29 -1.60 -21.91 1.11
CA ASN A 29 -0.53 -21.61 2.05
C ASN A 29 -0.91 -20.43 2.93
N TRP A 30 -1.69 -20.69 3.97
CA TRP A 30 -2.31 -19.67 4.79
C TRP A 30 -1.31 -18.86 5.59
N ILE A 31 -0.18 -19.44 5.98
CA ILE A 31 0.87 -18.70 6.69
C ILE A 31 1.45 -17.64 5.79
N VAL A 32 1.75 -17.99 4.54
CA VAL A 32 2.29 -17.05 3.56
C VAL A 32 1.25 -15.99 3.19
N VAL A 33 -0.03 -16.40 3.08
CA VAL A 33 -1.13 -15.45 2.84
C VAL A 33 -1.14 -14.37 3.92
N ASP A 34 -1.06 -14.78 5.18
CA ASP A 34 -1.07 -13.83 6.29
C ASP A 34 0.13 -12.89 6.25
N GLU A 35 1.31 -13.42 5.97
CA GLU A 35 2.54 -12.61 5.87
C GLU A 35 2.45 -11.57 4.74
N ILE A 36 1.91 -11.98 3.59
CA ILE A 36 1.77 -11.08 2.44
C ILE A 36 0.78 -9.97 2.77
N ILE A 37 -0.35 -10.31 3.38
CA ILE A 37 -1.36 -9.33 3.78
C ILE A 37 -0.75 -8.32 4.75
N GLN A 38 0.00 -8.79 5.73
CA GLN A 38 0.65 -7.90 6.69
C GLN A 38 1.63 -6.95 6.00
N GLU A 39 2.43 -7.47 5.09
CA GLU A 39 3.38 -6.66 4.33
C GLU A 39 2.67 -5.60 3.48
N MET A 40 1.57 -5.98 2.82
CA MET A 40 0.77 -5.04 2.04
C MET A 40 0.18 -3.95 2.92
N ARG A 41 -0.32 -4.30 4.10
CA ARG A 41 -0.85 -3.33 5.06
C ARG A 41 0.22 -2.34 5.49
N ASP A 42 1.43 -2.83 5.75
CA ASP A 42 2.54 -1.97 6.14
C ASP A 42 2.88 -0.97 5.03
N ASN A 43 2.92 -1.42 3.78
CA ASN A 43 3.18 -0.55 2.65
C ASN A 43 2.07 0.49 2.47
N ILE A 44 0.82 0.09 2.65
CA ILE A 44 -0.32 1.01 2.57
C ILE A 44 -0.26 2.04 3.68
N ASN A 45 0.06 1.62 4.90
CA ASN A 45 0.18 2.53 6.04
C ASN A 45 1.31 3.52 5.84
N ASP A 46 2.45 3.08 5.29
CA ASP A 46 3.56 3.96 4.97
C ASP A 46 3.16 5.00 3.91
N ALA A 47 2.48 4.55 2.88
CA ALA A 47 2.00 5.45 1.83
C ALA A 47 1.04 6.49 2.40
N LYS A 48 0.14 6.07 3.28
CA LYS A 48 -0.80 6.96 3.94
C LYS A 48 -0.08 8.02 4.76
N ALA A 49 0.97 7.63 5.48
CA ALA A 49 1.76 8.57 6.26
C ALA A 49 2.41 9.64 5.38
N PHE A 50 2.93 9.25 4.22
CA PHE A 50 3.51 10.20 3.28
C PHE A 50 2.47 11.13 2.69
N VAL A 51 1.27 10.63 2.41
CA VAL A 51 0.17 11.48 1.93
C VAL A 51 -0.19 12.53 2.99
N GLN A 52 -0.22 12.13 4.26
CA GLN A 52 -0.56 13.03 5.36
C GLN A 52 0.50 14.11 5.59
N GLN A 53 1.73 13.88 5.16
CA GLN A 53 2.81 14.87 5.24
C GLN A 53 2.74 15.94 4.15
N GLU A 54 1.97 15.71 3.11
CA GLU A 54 1.86 16.69 2.04
C GLU A 54 0.99 17.87 2.47
N PRO A 55 1.40 19.10 2.11
CA PRO A 55 0.54 20.25 2.36
C PRO A 55 -0.68 20.18 1.45
N LEU A 56 -1.86 20.15 2.06
CA LEU A 56 -3.11 20.07 1.32
C LEU A 56 -3.62 21.47 0.97
N GLY A 57 -4.06 21.65 -0.27
CA GLY A 57 -4.72 22.84 -0.68
C GLY A 57 -6.13 22.92 -0.11
N PRO A 58 -6.77 24.10 -0.13
CA PRO A 58 -8.09 24.27 0.47
C PRO A 58 -9.17 23.33 -0.07
N GLY A 59 -9.08 22.94 -1.34
CA GLY A 59 -10.04 22.04 -1.94
C GLY A 59 -9.77 20.56 -1.66
N GLU A 60 -8.59 20.22 -1.16
CA GLU A 60 -8.19 18.84 -0.96
C GLU A 60 -8.65 18.27 0.38
N ILE A 61 -8.85 19.14 1.34
CA ILE A 61 -9.22 18.74 2.69
C ILE A 61 -10.60 18.11 2.72
N ASN A 62 -11.46 18.48 1.81
CA ASN A 62 -12.87 18.08 1.82
C ASN A 62 -13.16 16.81 1.02
N ASN A 63 -12.14 16.10 0.57
CA ASN A 63 -12.33 14.94 -0.29
C ASN A 63 -12.47 13.63 0.48
N TYR A 64 -12.72 13.73 1.73
CA TYR A 64 -12.90 12.56 2.59
C TYR A 64 -14.26 12.61 3.30
#